data_9e86bb1dab8c27f9e51717cf10dca16f
#
_entry.id   9e86bb1dab8c27f9e51717cf10dca16f
#
_cell.length_a   1.000
_cell.length_b   1.000
_cell.length_c   1.000
_cell.angle_alpha   90.00
_cell.angle_beta   90.00
_cell.angle_gamma   90.00
#
_symmetry.space_group_name_H-M   'P 1'
#
loop_
_entity.id
_entity.type
_entity.pdbx_description
1 polymer ?
#
loop_
_entity_poly.entity_id
_entity_poly.type
_entity_poly.pdbx_seq_one_letter_code
_entity_poly.pdbx_strand_id
1 'polypeptide(L)'
;MGAPAKYFIVEAEAMPEIFRKVAEAKRMLETGETDKVNEAAKAVGISRSAFYKYRDTIAPFQNMMAGRIITFQLMLKHKAGILSEILSIFANCGANILTINQAIPSGGRAMVTVSAETGNLGCSLEEFTRRLGESTGVVKAEVVAG
;
A
#
# COMPACT_ATOMS: atom_id res chain seq x y z
N MET A 1 18.32 25.40 8.12
CA MET A 1 17.54 25.06 6.91
C MET A 1 17.48 23.54 6.77
N GLY A 2 16.28 22.99 6.51
CA GLY A 2 16.12 21.59 6.23
C GLY A 2 16.65 21.19 4.84
N ALA A 3 16.82 19.89 4.59
CA ALA A 3 17.14 19.39 3.28
C ALA A 3 15.99 19.73 2.30
N PRO A 4 16.27 19.93 0.98
CA PRO A 4 15.22 20.17 0.00
C PRO A 4 14.30 18.95 -0.11
N ALA A 5 13.04 19.17 -0.48
CA ALA A 5 12.09 18.09 -0.67
C ALA A 5 12.58 17.13 -1.74
N LYS A 6 12.51 15.83 -1.45
CA LYS A 6 12.91 14.79 -2.39
C LYS A 6 11.83 14.52 -3.46
N TYR A 7 10.57 14.70 -3.10
CA TYR A 7 9.43 14.46 -4.00
C TYR A 7 8.46 15.63 -3.96
N PHE A 8 7.78 15.85 -5.06
CA PHE A 8 6.71 16.83 -5.18
C PHE A 8 5.45 16.16 -5.72
N ILE A 9 4.29 16.60 -5.28
CA ILE A 9 3.01 16.20 -5.87
C ILE A 9 2.62 17.29 -6.86
N VAL A 10 2.37 16.90 -8.10
CA VAL A 10 2.04 17.82 -9.20
C VAL A 10 0.81 17.29 -9.92
N GLU A 11 -0.13 18.19 -10.22
CA GLU A 11 -1.29 17.82 -11.04
C GLU A 11 -0.82 17.35 -12.43
N ALA A 12 -1.46 16.31 -12.96
CA ALA A 12 -1.08 15.73 -14.24
C ALA A 12 -1.05 16.76 -15.38
N GLU A 13 -2.00 17.68 -15.39
CA GLU A 13 -2.10 18.72 -16.42
C GLU A 13 -0.96 19.74 -16.36
N ALA A 14 -0.37 19.95 -15.19
CA ALA A 14 0.74 20.87 -15.00
C ALA A 14 2.10 20.24 -15.35
N MET A 15 2.16 18.93 -15.53
CA MET A 15 3.40 18.23 -15.87
C MET A 15 3.76 18.41 -17.35
N PRO A 16 5.06 18.49 -17.67
CA PRO A 16 5.51 18.35 -19.05
C PRO A 16 4.96 17.08 -19.70
N GLU A 17 4.60 17.17 -20.97
CA GLU A 17 3.98 16.05 -21.70
C GLU A 17 4.82 14.78 -21.68
N ILE A 18 6.15 14.90 -21.70
CA ILE A 18 7.05 13.74 -21.66
C ILE A 18 6.80 12.86 -20.43
N PHE A 19 6.52 13.45 -19.27
CA PHE A 19 6.27 12.71 -18.04
C PHE A 19 4.96 11.93 -18.09
N ARG A 20 3.91 12.52 -18.66
CA ARG A 20 2.62 11.84 -18.87
C ARG A 20 2.77 10.67 -19.83
N LYS A 21 3.56 10.85 -20.89
CA LYS A 21 3.84 9.80 -21.86
C LYS A 21 4.63 8.63 -21.23
N VAL A 22 5.61 8.94 -20.39
CA VAL A 22 6.36 7.90 -19.66
C VAL A 22 5.43 7.13 -18.73
N ALA A 23 4.55 7.81 -18.01
CA ALA A 23 3.57 7.17 -17.13
C ALA A 23 2.63 6.25 -17.92
N GLU A 24 2.16 6.67 -19.09
CA GLU A 24 1.30 5.85 -19.95
C GLU A 24 2.03 4.64 -20.51
N ALA A 25 3.28 4.79 -20.95
CA ALA A 25 4.08 3.66 -21.40
C ALA A 25 4.29 2.63 -20.29
N LYS A 26 4.54 3.09 -19.06
CA LYS A 26 4.64 2.21 -17.89
C LYS A 26 3.34 1.45 -17.64
N ARG A 27 2.20 2.15 -17.73
CA ARG A 27 0.88 1.52 -17.57
C ARG A 27 0.67 0.39 -18.60
N MET A 28 1.01 0.63 -19.85
CA MET A 28 0.90 -0.37 -20.91
C MET A 28 1.72 -1.61 -20.62
N LEU A 29 2.93 -1.44 -20.07
CA LEU A 29 3.79 -2.55 -19.68
C LEU A 29 3.23 -3.32 -18.46
N GLU A 30 2.72 -2.60 -17.47
CA GLU A 30 2.16 -3.19 -16.26
C GLU A 30 0.87 -3.97 -16.53
N THR A 31 0.02 -3.48 -17.44
CA THR A 31 -1.26 -4.13 -17.77
C THR A 31 -1.12 -5.22 -18.81
N GLY A 32 0.05 -5.37 -19.42
CA GLY A 32 0.28 -6.38 -20.45
C GLY A 32 -0.25 -6.01 -21.83
N GLU A 33 -0.65 -4.75 -22.08
CA GLU A 33 -0.99 -4.28 -23.42
C GLU A 33 0.19 -4.45 -24.39
N THR A 34 1.39 -4.32 -23.84
CA THR A 34 2.64 -4.69 -24.51
C THR A 34 3.63 -5.19 -23.47
N ASP A 35 4.53 -6.07 -23.87
CA ASP A 35 5.61 -6.59 -23.03
C ASP A 35 6.98 -5.98 -23.38
N LYS A 36 7.02 -5.13 -24.42
CA LYS A 36 8.27 -4.55 -24.92
C LYS A 36 8.31 -3.05 -24.74
N VAL A 37 9.41 -2.55 -24.15
CA VAL A 37 9.64 -1.12 -23.94
C VAL A 37 9.62 -0.35 -25.27
N ASN A 38 10.21 -0.90 -26.32
CA ASN A 38 10.19 -0.26 -27.65
C ASN A 38 8.77 -0.02 -28.16
N GLU A 39 7.89 -0.99 -28.00
CA GLU A 39 6.49 -0.88 -28.44
C GLU A 39 5.72 0.15 -27.61
N ALA A 40 5.91 0.12 -26.30
CA ALA A 40 5.28 1.10 -25.39
C ALA A 40 5.73 2.53 -25.71
N ALA A 41 7.02 2.74 -25.81
CA ALA A 41 7.60 4.06 -26.13
C ALA A 41 7.10 4.58 -27.50
N LYS A 42 7.09 3.73 -28.49
CA LYS A 42 6.60 4.08 -29.84
C LYS A 42 5.10 4.42 -29.81
N ALA A 43 4.30 3.66 -29.08
CA ALA A 43 2.87 3.89 -28.98
C ALA A 43 2.52 5.25 -28.38
N VAL A 44 3.32 5.76 -27.43
CA VAL A 44 3.10 7.07 -26.83
C VAL A 44 3.93 8.19 -27.49
N GLY A 45 4.76 7.85 -28.47
CA GLY A 45 5.50 8.85 -29.26
C GLY A 45 6.75 9.40 -28.59
N ILE A 46 7.45 8.59 -27.79
CA ILE A 46 8.71 8.97 -27.15
C ILE A 46 9.84 8.03 -27.60
N SER A 47 11.10 8.47 -27.41
CA SER A 47 12.24 7.63 -27.66
C SER A 47 12.42 6.65 -26.51
N ARG A 48 13.06 5.54 -26.80
CA ARG A 48 13.44 4.54 -25.80
C ARG A 48 14.34 5.14 -24.72
N SER A 49 15.28 6.02 -25.13
CA SER A 49 16.16 6.74 -24.21
C SER A 49 15.39 7.62 -23.24
N ALA A 50 14.37 8.35 -23.72
CA ALA A 50 13.54 9.17 -22.85
C ALA A 50 12.75 8.33 -21.85
N PHE A 51 12.23 7.18 -22.27
CA PHE A 51 11.56 6.26 -21.37
C PHE A 51 12.48 5.81 -20.22
N TYR A 52 13.69 5.33 -20.54
CA TYR A 52 14.62 4.86 -19.53
C TYR A 52 15.14 5.97 -18.60
N LYS A 53 15.26 7.19 -19.14
CA LYS A 53 15.70 8.34 -18.35
C LYS A 53 14.73 8.67 -17.21
N TYR A 54 13.43 8.56 -17.45
CA TYR A 54 12.40 9.01 -16.51
C TYR A 54 11.61 7.86 -15.86
N ARG A 55 11.83 6.62 -16.28
CA ARG A 55 11.07 5.44 -15.84
C ARG A 55 10.91 5.35 -14.33
N ASP A 56 11.99 5.54 -13.59
CA ASP A 56 12.01 5.33 -12.13
C ASP A 56 11.73 6.62 -11.36
N THR A 57 11.52 7.74 -12.05
CA THR A 57 11.27 9.04 -11.42
C THR A 57 9.81 9.47 -11.46
N ILE A 58 9.00 8.80 -12.26
CA ILE A 58 7.58 9.14 -12.47
C ILE A 58 6.72 7.92 -12.13
N ALA A 59 5.74 8.12 -11.26
CA ALA A 59 4.73 7.11 -10.94
C ALA A 59 3.40 7.77 -10.59
N PRO A 60 2.26 7.18 -11.00
CA PRO A 60 0.96 7.68 -10.56
C PRO A 60 0.85 7.63 -9.04
N PHE A 61 0.39 8.71 -8.44
CA PHE A 61 0.23 8.81 -6.99
C PHE A 61 -0.69 7.72 -6.43
N GLN A 62 -1.76 7.40 -7.17
CA GLN A 62 -2.69 6.34 -6.80
C GLN A 62 -2.00 4.98 -6.66
N ASN A 63 -1.06 4.67 -7.54
CA ASN A 63 -0.29 3.42 -7.46
C ASN A 63 0.61 3.39 -6.22
N MET A 64 1.16 4.53 -5.83
CA MET A 64 1.96 4.65 -4.61
C MET A 64 1.11 4.41 -3.37
N MET A 65 -0.15 4.87 -3.37
CA MET A 65 -1.08 4.65 -2.27
C MET A 65 -1.64 3.21 -2.26
N ALA A 66 -1.92 2.65 -3.43
CA ALA A 66 -2.47 1.29 -3.55
C ALA A 66 -1.51 0.21 -3.05
N GLY A 67 -0.20 0.44 -3.18
CA GLY A 67 0.82 -0.49 -2.69
C GLY A 67 1.24 -0.25 -1.24
N ARG A 68 0.56 0.59 -0.51
CA ARG A 68 0.95 0.91 0.87
C ARG A 68 0.73 -0.28 1.80
N ILE A 69 1.82 -0.79 2.34
CA ILE A 69 1.81 -1.91 3.28
C ILE A 69 2.02 -1.37 4.69
N ILE A 70 1.09 -1.69 5.57
CA ILE A 70 1.17 -1.32 6.99
C ILE A 70 1.25 -2.60 7.81
N THR A 71 2.11 -2.60 8.82
CA THR A 71 2.24 -3.69 9.77
C THR A 71 1.62 -3.29 11.10
N PHE A 72 0.65 -4.07 11.53
CA PHE A 72 -0.08 -3.91 12.78
C PHE A 72 0.40 -4.95 13.79
N GLN A 73 0.55 -4.53 15.03
CA GLN A 73 0.83 -5.43 16.14
C GLN A 73 -0.36 -5.42 17.08
N LEU A 74 -0.90 -6.60 17.34
CA LEU A 74 -2.12 -6.77 18.14
C LEU A 74 -1.82 -7.68 19.32
N MET A 75 -2.20 -7.26 20.51
CA MET A 75 -2.23 -8.11 21.68
C MET A 75 -3.66 -8.59 21.87
N LEU A 76 -3.88 -9.88 21.71
CA LEU A 76 -5.21 -10.49 21.79
C LEU A 76 -5.34 -11.40 22.98
N LYS A 77 -6.54 -11.48 23.55
CA LYS A 77 -6.88 -12.56 24.48
C LYS A 77 -6.86 -13.88 23.71
N HIS A 78 -6.26 -14.90 24.27
CA HIS A 78 -6.17 -16.22 23.64
C HIS A 78 -7.47 -17.00 23.84
N LYS A 79 -8.46 -16.72 23.00
CA LYS A 79 -9.78 -17.38 22.98
C LYS A 79 -10.18 -17.68 21.55
N ALA A 80 -10.92 -18.78 21.38
CA ALA A 80 -11.45 -19.16 20.08
C ALA A 80 -12.33 -18.01 19.50
N GLY A 81 -12.17 -17.73 18.21
CA GLY A 81 -12.94 -16.73 17.48
C GLY A 81 -12.38 -15.31 17.49
N ILE A 82 -11.49 -14.95 18.41
CA ILE A 82 -10.94 -13.58 18.49
C ILE A 82 -10.15 -13.24 17.22
N LEU A 83 -9.22 -14.09 16.81
CA LEU A 83 -8.44 -13.85 15.59
C LEU A 83 -9.34 -13.79 14.36
N SER A 84 -10.34 -14.64 14.26
CA SER A 84 -11.29 -14.65 13.14
C SER A 84 -12.06 -13.34 13.03
N GLU A 85 -12.51 -12.77 14.15
CA GLU A 85 -13.17 -11.47 14.17
C GLU A 85 -12.24 -10.36 13.69
N ILE A 86 -10.99 -10.37 14.12
CA ILE A 86 -9.98 -9.40 13.70
C ILE A 86 -9.78 -9.47 12.19
N LEU A 87 -9.61 -10.66 11.63
CA LEU A 87 -9.44 -10.84 10.18
C LEU A 87 -10.65 -10.33 9.41
N SER A 88 -11.86 -10.49 9.94
CA SER A 88 -13.09 -9.95 9.35
C SER A 88 -13.10 -8.43 9.32
N ILE A 89 -12.57 -7.77 10.36
CA ILE A 89 -12.45 -6.30 10.39
C ILE A 89 -11.52 -5.83 9.26
N PHE A 90 -10.37 -6.48 9.06
CA PHE A 90 -9.49 -6.18 7.95
C PHE A 90 -10.22 -6.28 6.60
N ALA A 91 -10.89 -7.40 6.37
CA ALA A 91 -11.61 -7.63 5.12
C ALA A 91 -12.73 -6.61 4.88
N ASN A 92 -13.54 -6.34 5.91
CA ASN A 92 -14.69 -5.43 5.82
C ASN A 92 -14.27 -3.97 5.62
N CYS A 93 -13.09 -3.60 6.09
CA CYS A 93 -12.56 -2.24 5.92
C CYS A 93 -11.77 -2.05 4.62
N GLY A 94 -11.62 -3.09 3.81
CA GLY A 94 -10.94 -3.00 2.52
C GLY A 94 -9.43 -3.23 2.57
N ALA A 95 -8.90 -3.76 3.68
CA ALA A 95 -7.50 -4.12 3.78
C ALA A 95 -7.27 -5.53 3.20
N ASN A 96 -6.19 -5.69 2.46
CA ASN A 96 -5.79 -6.99 1.93
C ASN A 96 -4.63 -7.54 2.75
N ILE A 97 -4.86 -8.63 3.49
CA ILE A 97 -3.86 -9.23 4.37
C ILE A 97 -2.80 -9.94 3.54
N LEU A 98 -1.53 -9.62 3.80
CA LEU A 98 -0.37 -10.25 3.15
C LEU A 98 0.28 -11.31 4.04
N THR A 99 0.49 -10.99 5.32
CA THR A 99 1.10 -11.90 6.28
C THR A 99 0.42 -11.82 7.63
N ILE A 100 0.36 -12.95 8.32
CA ILE A 100 -0.10 -13.06 9.70
C ILE A 100 0.92 -13.90 10.45
N ASN A 101 1.35 -13.40 11.61
CA ASN A 101 2.25 -14.12 12.49
C ASN A 101 1.72 -14.06 13.91
N GLN A 102 1.47 -15.20 14.51
CA GLN A 102 1.06 -15.29 15.91
C GLN A 102 2.17 -15.91 16.73
N ALA A 103 2.60 -15.23 17.78
CA ALA A 103 3.53 -15.77 18.74
C ALA A 103 2.84 -16.82 19.62
N ILE A 104 3.62 -17.72 20.23
CA ILE A 104 3.09 -18.71 21.16
C ILE A 104 2.39 -17.98 22.32
N PRO A 105 1.12 -18.32 22.62
CA PRO A 105 0.39 -17.66 23.70
C PRO A 105 1.07 -17.81 25.05
N SER A 106 1.03 -16.76 25.85
CA SER A 106 1.56 -16.74 27.22
C SER A 106 0.66 -15.88 28.09
N GLY A 107 0.33 -16.37 29.29
CA GLY A 107 -0.51 -15.63 30.22
C GLY A 107 -1.94 -15.37 29.71
N GLY A 108 -2.49 -16.23 28.86
CA GLY A 108 -3.81 -16.08 28.29
C GLY A 108 -3.90 -15.04 27.20
N ARG A 109 -2.77 -14.60 26.67
CA ARG A 109 -2.67 -13.58 25.61
C ARG A 109 -1.75 -14.06 24.50
N ALA A 110 -1.97 -13.55 23.29
CA ALA A 110 -1.13 -13.83 22.14
C ALA A 110 -0.82 -12.54 21.40
N MET A 111 0.45 -12.39 21.00
CA MET A 111 0.87 -11.30 20.12
C MET A 111 0.67 -11.74 18.69
N VAL A 112 -0.05 -10.94 17.91
CA VAL A 112 -0.29 -11.18 16.49
C VAL A 112 0.24 -10.00 15.69
N THR A 113 1.01 -10.28 14.65
CA THR A 113 1.52 -9.28 13.73
C THR A 113 0.86 -9.50 12.36
N VAL A 114 0.21 -8.48 11.82
CA VAL A 114 -0.48 -8.53 10.54
C VAL A 114 0.08 -7.45 9.63
N SER A 115 0.57 -7.85 8.47
CA SER A 115 0.94 -6.90 7.40
C SER A 115 -0.13 -6.94 6.34
N ALA A 116 -0.63 -5.77 5.95
CA ALA A 116 -1.73 -5.66 5.00
C ALA A 116 -1.56 -4.46 4.07
N GLU A 117 -2.06 -4.60 2.86
CA GLU A 117 -2.22 -3.48 1.93
C GLU A 117 -3.40 -2.64 2.37
N THR A 118 -3.19 -1.33 2.53
CA THR A 118 -4.18 -0.41 3.07
C THR A 118 -4.57 0.70 2.11
N GLY A 119 -4.17 0.60 0.84
CA GLY A 119 -4.47 1.62 -0.17
C GLY A 119 -5.96 1.81 -0.45
N ASN A 120 -6.77 0.80 -0.19
CA ASN A 120 -8.21 0.79 -0.45
C ASN A 120 -9.07 0.78 0.82
N LEU A 121 -8.52 1.26 1.94
CA LEU A 121 -9.31 1.37 3.17
C LEU A 121 -10.51 2.30 2.97
N GLY A 122 -11.68 1.91 3.47
CA GLY A 122 -12.89 2.72 3.47
C GLY A 122 -12.90 3.80 4.56
N CYS A 123 -11.84 3.89 5.36
CA CYS A 123 -11.69 4.86 6.45
C CYS A 123 -10.22 5.25 6.58
N SER A 124 -9.92 6.22 7.46
CA SER A 124 -8.53 6.60 7.75
C SER A 124 -7.80 5.46 8.46
N LEU A 125 -6.47 5.45 8.38
CA LEU A 125 -5.64 4.50 9.10
C LEU A 125 -5.85 4.61 10.62
N GLU A 126 -6.00 5.81 11.13
CA GLU A 126 -6.27 6.07 12.56
C GLU A 126 -7.62 5.47 12.99
N GLU A 127 -8.66 5.69 12.21
CA GLU A 127 -9.99 5.13 12.45
C GLU A 127 -9.95 3.60 12.41
N PHE A 128 -9.26 3.03 11.45
CA PHE A 128 -9.11 1.58 11.32
C PHE A 128 -8.39 0.98 12.54
N THR A 129 -7.27 1.60 12.94
CA THR A 129 -6.50 1.15 14.13
C THR A 129 -7.34 1.26 15.39
N ARG A 130 -8.14 2.32 15.52
CA ARG A 130 -9.07 2.49 16.65
C ARG A 130 -10.11 1.38 16.69
N ARG A 131 -10.71 1.03 15.55
CA ARG A 131 -11.69 -0.06 15.46
C ARG A 131 -11.08 -1.40 15.86
N LEU A 132 -9.84 -1.67 15.45
CA LEU A 132 -9.13 -2.88 15.87
C LEU A 132 -8.97 -2.91 17.38
N GLY A 133 -8.53 -1.79 17.98
CA GLY A 133 -8.30 -1.70 19.43
C GLY A 133 -9.57 -1.81 20.27
N GLU A 134 -10.71 -1.43 19.72
CA GLU A 134 -12.02 -1.49 20.41
C GLU A 134 -12.72 -2.84 20.22
N SER A 135 -12.22 -3.72 19.36
CA SER A 135 -12.82 -5.01 19.11
C SER A 135 -12.74 -5.90 20.34
N THR A 136 -13.76 -6.74 20.55
CA THR A 136 -13.81 -7.69 21.67
C THR A 136 -12.60 -8.61 21.65
N GLY A 137 -11.92 -8.71 22.80
CA GLY A 137 -10.75 -9.57 22.94
C GLY A 137 -9.42 -8.94 22.53
N VAL A 138 -9.44 -7.70 22.02
CA VAL A 138 -8.21 -6.96 21.72
C VAL A 138 -7.78 -6.16 22.96
N VAL A 139 -6.58 -6.46 23.45
CA VAL A 139 -5.99 -5.73 24.58
C VAL A 139 -5.34 -4.43 24.09
N LYS A 140 -4.63 -4.51 22.95
CA LYS A 140 -3.94 -3.36 22.37
C LYS A 140 -3.78 -3.59 20.87
N ALA A 141 -3.87 -2.51 20.10
CA ALA A 141 -3.58 -2.50 18.66
C ALA A 141 -2.76 -1.27 18.32
N GLU A 142 -1.68 -1.46 17.55
CA GLU A 142 -0.80 -0.35 17.15
C GLU A 142 -0.16 -0.63 15.79
N VAL A 143 0.20 0.45 15.09
CA VAL A 143 0.99 0.38 13.86
C VAL A 143 2.47 0.39 14.26
N VAL A 144 3.24 -0.59 13.76
CA VAL A 144 4.67 -0.72 14.08
C VAL A 144 5.57 -0.49 12.87
N ALA A 145 5.03 -0.55 11.65
CA ALA A 145 5.76 -0.26 10.42
C ALA A 145 4.81 0.16 9.30
N GLY A 146 5.29 1.01 8.40
CA GLY A 146 4.49 1.48 7.26
C GLY A 146 4.87 2.81 6.70
#